data_231d9c4c349ff868e87d720474985c4e
#
_entry.id   231d9c4c349ff868e87d720474985c4e
#
_cell.length_a   1.000
_cell.length_b   1.000
_cell.length_c   1.000
_cell.angle_alpha   90.00
_cell.angle_beta   90.00
_cell.angle_gamma   90.00
#
_symmetry.space_group_name_H-M   'P 1'
#
loop_
_entity.id
_entity.type
_entity.pdbx_description
1 polymer ?
#
loop_
_entity_poly.entity_id
_entity_poly.type
_entity_poly.pdbx_seq_one_letter_code
_entity_poly.pdbx_strand_id
1 'polypeptide(L)'
;MTIQPIGSASVALYITPADLKEHGLTPAGLTLERALAITQTAFHEAGITLEGSIEIEAYPDACGVLVFAHVRAPERAWFSFDELEPVVAAARDLPAPRPDAALLWWEDRWWLSLGAGEEQAIARLSEFVRCETARPHLEARLAEHGRPVWDQDALTALLSYFPV
;
A
#
# COMPACT_ATOMS: atom_id res chain seq x y z
N MET A 1 7.58 26.79 0.80
CA MET A 1 6.53 25.75 0.73
C MET A 1 5.69 25.78 2.00
N THR A 2 4.38 25.74 1.86
CA THR A 2 3.46 25.68 3.01
C THR A 2 2.79 24.32 3.02
N ILE A 3 2.78 23.67 4.21
CA ILE A 3 2.21 22.35 4.43
C ILE A 3 1.04 22.49 5.38
N GLN A 4 -0.14 22.09 4.97
CA GLN A 4 -1.37 22.11 5.75
C GLN A 4 -1.93 20.70 5.89
N PRO A 5 -1.84 20.06 7.07
CA PRO A 5 -2.55 18.81 7.31
C PRO A 5 -4.06 19.00 7.20
N ILE A 6 -4.73 18.03 6.54
CA ILE A 6 -6.18 17.97 6.42
C ILE A 6 -6.66 16.63 6.98
N GLY A 7 -7.06 16.64 8.25
CA GLY A 7 -7.40 15.40 8.96
C GLY A 7 -6.17 14.51 9.21
N SER A 8 -6.38 13.21 9.30
CA SER A 8 -5.36 12.23 9.68
C SER A 8 -4.61 11.58 8.51
N ALA A 9 -5.08 11.76 7.28
CA ALA A 9 -4.60 11.03 6.12
C ALA A 9 -4.35 11.90 4.88
N SER A 10 -4.47 13.22 5.00
CA SER A 10 -4.35 14.13 3.86
C SER A 10 -3.51 15.35 4.21
N VAL A 11 -2.84 15.89 3.21
CA VAL A 11 -2.14 17.18 3.29
C VAL A 11 -2.44 18.02 2.06
N ALA A 12 -2.52 19.34 2.25
CA ALA A 12 -2.45 20.31 1.17
C ALA A 12 -1.07 20.96 1.20
N LEU A 13 -0.44 21.03 0.05
CA LEU A 13 0.86 21.67 -0.13
C LEU A 13 0.70 22.86 -1.06
N TYR A 14 1.20 24.01 -0.67
CA TYR A 14 1.35 25.11 -1.58
C TYR A 14 2.84 25.34 -1.84
N ILE A 15 3.25 25.15 -3.09
CA ILE A 15 4.62 25.24 -3.54
C ILE A 15 4.74 26.50 -4.36
N THR A 16 5.48 27.49 -3.84
CA THR A 16 5.69 28.76 -4.54
C THR A 16 6.68 28.60 -5.69
N PRO A 17 6.71 29.55 -6.67
CA PRO A 17 7.72 29.54 -7.73
C PRO A 17 9.16 29.62 -7.19
N ALA A 18 9.37 30.26 -6.02
CA ALA A 18 10.66 30.29 -5.37
C ALA A 18 11.08 28.93 -4.85
N ASP A 19 10.15 28.20 -4.20
CA ASP A 19 10.39 26.82 -3.73
C ASP A 19 10.70 25.88 -4.90
N LEU A 20 9.94 25.98 -6.00
CA LEU A 20 10.19 25.19 -7.21
C LEU A 20 11.58 25.46 -7.77
N LYS A 21 11.97 26.73 -7.85
CA LYS A 21 13.28 27.13 -8.37
C LYS A 21 14.43 26.64 -7.48
N GLU A 22 14.24 26.64 -6.17
CA GLU A 22 15.21 26.10 -5.20
C GLU A 22 15.46 24.62 -5.42
N HIS A 23 14.43 23.87 -5.84
CA HIS A 23 14.53 22.47 -6.22
C HIS A 23 14.86 22.24 -7.72
N GLY A 24 15.19 23.30 -8.46
CA GLY A 24 15.51 23.21 -9.90
C GLY A 24 14.31 22.86 -10.76
N LEU A 25 13.10 23.19 -10.32
CA LEU A 25 11.83 22.85 -10.97
C LEU A 25 11.10 24.08 -11.50
N THR A 26 10.23 23.84 -12.47
CA THR A 26 9.22 24.79 -12.93
C THR A 26 7.83 24.20 -12.72
N PRO A 27 6.75 24.99 -12.66
CA PRO A 27 5.39 24.44 -12.51
C PRO A 27 5.04 23.41 -13.58
N ALA A 28 5.50 23.61 -14.82
CA ALA A 28 5.31 22.66 -15.93
C ALA A 28 6.28 21.47 -15.89
N GLY A 29 7.36 21.55 -15.12
CA GLY A 29 8.38 20.50 -14.98
C GLY A 29 8.21 19.65 -13.72
N LEU A 30 7.13 19.84 -12.96
CA LEU A 30 6.80 19.01 -11.81
C LEU A 30 6.30 17.64 -12.27
N THR A 31 7.22 16.68 -12.33
CA THR A 31 6.86 15.29 -12.66
C THR A 31 6.17 14.62 -11.49
N LEU A 32 5.39 13.55 -11.75
CA LEU A 32 4.72 12.76 -10.73
C LEU A 32 5.70 12.23 -9.67
N GLU A 33 6.87 11.75 -10.11
CA GLU A 33 7.92 11.23 -9.22
C GLU A 33 8.41 12.30 -8.24
N ARG A 34 8.63 13.53 -8.71
CA ARG A 34 9.07 14.64 -7.87
C ARG A 34 7.96 15.17 -6.97
N ALA A 35 6.73 15.22 -7.46
CA ALA A 35 5.57 15.54 -6.65
C ALA A 35 5.39 14.52 -5.53
N LEU A 36 5.58 13.23 -5.82
CA LEU A 36 5.53 12.16 -4.83
C LEU A 36 6.60 12.32 -3.75
N ALA A 37 7.85 12.61 -4.12
CA ALA A 37 8.95 12.80 -3.19
C ALA A 37 8.71 14.00 -2.25
N ILE A 38 8.25 15.13 -2.79
CA ILE A 38 7.89 16.31 -1.99
C ILE A 38 6.74 15.99 -1.04
N THR A 39 5.75 15.27 -1.52
CA THR A 39 4.57 14.88 -0.75
C THR A 39 4.93 13.93 0.40
N GLN A 40 5.81 12.95 0.17
CA GLN A 40 6.29 12.05 1.23
C GLN A 40 7.01 12.81 2.33
N THR A 41 7.84 13.78 1.99
CA THR A 41 8.49 14.65 2.97
C THR A 41 7.46 15.44 3.78
N ALA A 42 6.44 15.98 3.10
CA ALA A 42 5.38 16.73 3.75
C ALA A 42 4.53 15.88 4.71
N PHE A 43 4.21 14.65 4.35
CA PHE A 43 3.54 13.71 5.26
C PHE A 43 4.38 13.42 6.50
N HIS A 44 5.68 13.20 6.32
CA HIS A 44 6.59 12.98 7.42
C HIS A 44 6.65 14.19 8.36
N GLU A 45 6.77 15.41 7.83
CA GLU A 45 6.75 16.65 8.61
C GLU A 45 5.41 16.88 9.32
N ALA A 46 4.30 16.45 8.70
CA ALA A 46 2.96 16.51 9.30
C ALA A 46 2.70 15.41 10.34
N GLY A 47 3.63 14.45 10.53
CA GLY A 47 3.47 13.32 11.44
C GLY A 47 2.44 12.29 10.98
N ILE A 48 2.13 12.25 9.68
CA ILE A 48 1.18 11.30 9.09
C ILE A 48 1.93 10.04 8.65
N THR A 49 1.49 8.89 9.14
CA THR A 49 2.05 7.60 8.75
C THR A 49 1.60 7.23 7.34
N LEU A 50 2.55 6.82 6.49
CA LEU A 50 2.30 6.44 5.10
C LEU A 50 2.02 4.93 5.01
N GLU A 51 0.83 4.53 5.40
CA GLU A 51 0.35 3.14 5.25
C GLU A 51 -0.66 3.09 4.09
N GLY A 52 -0.23 2.59 2.94
CA GLY A 52 -1.06 2.48 1.76
C GLY A 52 -0.54 3.25 0.54
N SER A 53 -1.43 3.50 -0.41
CA SER A 53 -1.14 4.28 -1.62
C SER A 53 -1.35 5.77 -1.38
N ILE A 54 -0.55 6.60 -2.04
CA ILE A 54 -0.71 8.05 -2.01
C ILE A 54 -1.38 8.48 -3.32
N GLU A 55 -2.55 9.10 -3.20
CA GLU A 55 -3.23 9.77 -4.32
C GLU A 55 -2.83 11.26 -4.31
N ILE A 56 -2.40 11.78 -5.45
CA ILE A 56 -1.93 13.16 -5.59
C ILE A 56 -2.70 13.86 -6.69
N GLU A 57 -3.21 15.04 -6.38
CA GLU A 57 -3.78 15.97 -7.33
C GLU A 57 -2.99 17.28 -7.29
N ALA A 58 -2.52 17.76 -8.44
CA ALA A 58 -1.73 18.96 -8.54
C ALA A 58 -2.42 19.99 -9.44
N TYR A 59 -2.52 21.22 -8.97
CA TYR A 59 -3.17 22.34 -9.63
C TYR A 59 -2.13 23.45 -9.82
N PRO A 60 -1.43 23.50 -10.97
CA PRO A 60 -0.48 24.56 -11.27
C PRO A 60 -1.22 25.84 -11.67
N ASP A 61 -0.72 26.98 -11.20
CA ASP A 61 -1.16 28.31 -11.61
C ASP A 61 0.03 29.28 -11.76
N ALA A 62 -0.27 30.54 -12.03
CA ALA A 62 0.76 31.57 -12.16
C ALA A 62 1.51 31.91 -10.85
N CYS A 63 0.92 31.56 -9.70
CA CYS A 63 1.45 31.85 -8.37
C CYS A 63 2.16 30.65 -7.73
N GLY A 64 2.12 29.47 -8.35
CA GLY A 64 2.74 28.25 -7.85
C GLY A 64 1.99 26.97 -8.19
N VAL A 65 2.11 25.98 -7.33
CA VAL A 65 1.38 24.71 -7.47
C VAL A 65 0.70 24.37 -6.16
N LEU A 66 -0.61 24.19 -6.21
CA LEU A 66 -1.37 23.63 -5.11
C LEU A 66 -1.44 22.10 -5.29
N VAL A 67 -1.00 21.35 -4.29
CA VAL A 67 -1.00 19.89 -4.32
C VAL A 67 -1.87 19.39 -3.18
N PHE A 68 -2.84 18.56 -3.50
CA PHE A 68 -3.56 17.76 -2.52
C PHE A 68 -3.04 16.34 -2.57
N ALA A 69 -2.71 15.80 -1.41
CA ALA A 69 -2.28 14.43 -1.30
C ALA A 69 -3.07 13.72 -0.20
N HIS A 70 -3.51 12.51 -0.50
CA HIS A 70 -4.30 11.66 0.39
C HIS A 70 -3.69 10.27 0.46
N VAL A 71 -3.52 9.75 1.69
CA VAL A 71 -3.15 8.35 1.92
C VAL A 71 -4.42 7.51 1.96
N ARG A 72 -4.56 6.62 0.99
CA ARG A 72 -5.64 5.64 0.97
C ARG A 72 -5.22 4.42 1.75
N ALA A 73 -5.96 4.09 2.79
CA ALA A 73 -5.73 2.86 3.55
C ALA A 73 -5.86 1.64 2.63
N PRO A 74 -5.02 0.62 2.80
CA PRO A 74 -5.11 -0.60 2.03
C PRO A 74 -6.44 -1.32 2.32
N GLU A 75 -7.02 -1.91 1.29
CA GLU A 75 -8.24 -2.71 1.42
C GLU A 75 -7.94 -4.13 1.93
N ARG A 76 -6.71 -4.57 1.73
CA ARG A 76 -6.23 -5.90 2.12
C ARG A 76 -4.86 -5.82 2.79
N ALA A 77 -4.62 -6.75 3.72
CA ALA A 77 -3.29 -6.98 4.27
C ALA A 77 -2.57 -8.02 3.39
N TRP A 78 -1.29 -7.78 3.08
CA TRP A 78 -0.49 -8.60 2.17
C TRP A 78 0.71 -9.22 2.88
N PHE A 79 0.90 -10.51 2.61
CA PHE A 79 2.00 -11.33 3.13
C PHE A 79 2.71 -12.02 1.98
N SER A 80 4.04 -12.02 1.96
CA SER A 80 4.82 -12.69 0.92
C SER A 80 5.59 -13.88 1.46
N PHE A 81 5.62 -14.96 0.68
CA PHE A 81 6.29 -16.20 0.99
C PHE A 81 7.15 -16.66 -0.20
N ASP A 82 8.33 -17.17 0.08
CA ASP A 82 9.22 -17.69 -0.97
C ASP A 82 8.75 -19.07 -1.47
N GLU A 83 8.12 -19.85 -0.59
CA GLU A 83 7.65 -21.22 -0.87
C GLU A 83 6.18 -21.39 -0.50
N LEU A 84 5.54 -22.46 -1.02
CA LEU A 84 4.12 -22.73 -0.78
C LEU A 84 3.86 -23.40 0.59
N GLU A 85 4.80 -24.21 1.07
CA GLU A 85 4.66 -24.90 2.36
C GLU A 85 4.38 -23.96 3.55
N PRO A 86 5.06 -22.82 3.70
CA PRO A 86 4.72 -21.83 4.73
C PRO A 86 3.30 -21.26 4.59
N VAL A 87 2.80 -21.10 3.35
CA VAL A 87 1.41 -20.67 3.13
C VAL A 87 0.42 -21.72 3.61
N VAL A 88 0.70 -22.99 3.32
CA VAL A 88 -0.12 -24.13 3.81
C VAL A 88 -0.09 -24.19 5.33
N ALA A 89 1.08 -24.02 5.96
CA ALA A 89 1.22 -23.99 7.42
C ALA A 89 0.41 -22.84 8.02
N ALA A 90 0.50 -21.63 7.44
CA ALA A 90 -0.30 -20.48 7.85
C ALA A 90 -1.80 -20.75 7.74
N ALA A 91 -2.25 -21.38 6.63
CA ALA A 91 -3.65 -21.73 6.44
C ALA A 91 -4.17 -22.72 7.50
N ARG A 92 -3.32 -23.64 7.99
CA ARG A 92 -3.66 -24.59 9.05
C ARG A 92 -3.74 -23.93 10.42
N ASP A 93 -2.90 -22.96 10.67
CA ASP A 93 -2.80 -22.27 11.97
C ASP A 93 -3.96 -21.28 12.20
N LEU A 94 -4.58 -20.77 11.14
CA LEU A 94 -5.71 -19.86 11.26
C LEU A 94 -7.00 -20.61 11.67
N PRO A 95 -7.73 -20.08 12.68
CA PRO A 95 -8.96 -20.72 13.17
C PRO A 95 -10.10 -20.65 12.14
N ALA A 96 -11.07 -21.56 12.31
CA ALA A 96 -12.32 -21.49 11.56
C ALA A 96 -13.35 -20.57 12.29
N PRO A 97 -14.23 -19.84 11.58
CA PRO A 97 -14.25 -19.73 10.11
C PRO A 97 -13.01 -19.03 9.58
N ARG A 98 -12.48 -19.49 8.44
CA ARG A 98 -11.29 -18.87 7.88
C ARG A 98 -11.61 -17.51 7.29
N PRO A 99 -10.68 -16.55 7.41
CA PRO A 99 -10.86 -15.24 6.85
C PRO A 99 -10.92 -15.28 5.32
N ASP A 100 -11.57 -14.28 4.73
CA ASP A 100 -11.49 -14.07 3.29
C ASP A 100 -10.04 -13.81 2.88
N ALA A 101 -9.56 -14.63 1.95
CA ALA A 101 -8.18 -14.60 1.50
C ALA A 101 -8.09 -14.81 -0.01
N ALA A 102 -7.12 -14.14 -0.63
CA ALA A 102 -6.71 -14.41 -1.99
C ALA A 102 -5.24 -14.81 -2.04
N LEU A 103 -4.87 -15.66 -3.01
CA LEU A 103 -3.51 -16.10 -3.24
C LEU A 103 -3.09 -15.79 -4.67
N LEU A 104 -1.98 -15.08 -4.81
CA LEU A 104 -1.40 -14.69 -6.09
C LEU A 104 0.06 -15.15 -6.16
N TRP A 105 0.57 -15.24 -7.40
CA TRP A 105 1.97 -15.45 -7.70
C TRP A 105 2.54 -14.25 -8.43
N TRP A 106 3.61 -13.65 -7.92
CA TRP A 106 4.28 -12.52 -8.52
C TRP A 106 5.74 -12.38 -8.04
N GLU A 107 6.66 -12.05 -8.93
CA GLU A 107 8.09 -11.90 -8.65
C GLU A 107 8.69 -13.12 -7.93
N ASP A 108 8.38 -14.34 -8.42
CA ASP A 108 8.83 -15.61 -7.87
C ASP A 108 8.47 -15.82 -6.38
N ARG A 109 7.37 -15.21 -5.93
CA ARG A 109 6.86 -15.32 -4.57
C ARG A 109 5.34 -15.57 -4.54
N TRP A 110 4.92 -16.20 -3.47
CA TRP A 110 3.51 -16.34 -3.14
C TRP A 110 3.05 -15.12 -2.34
N TRP A 111 1.93 -14.56 -2.73
CA TRP A 111 1.33 -13.41 -2.08
C TRP A 111 -0.05 -13.79 -1.56
N LEU A 112 -0.16 -13.86 -0.24
CA LEU A 112 -1.42 -14.10 0.46
C LEU A 112 -1.98 -12.78 0.94
N SER A 113 -3.25 -12.52 0.64
CA SER A 113 -3.95 -11.37 1.18
C SER A 113 -5.09 -11.78 2.10
N LEU A 114 -5.30 -10.98 3.14
CA LEU A 114 -6.48 -11.03 4.00
C LEU A 114 -7.23 -9.72 3.91
N GLY A 115 -8.55 -9.73 4.08
CA GLY A 115 -9.35 -8.51 4.21
C GLY A 115 -8.84 -7.65 5.37
N ALA A 116 -8.84 -6.33 5.23
CA ALA A 116 -8.32 -5.42 6.28
C ALA A 116 -9.11 -5.52 7.61
N GLY A 117 -10.36 -5.99 7.56
CA GLY A 117 -11.18 -6.27 8.75
C GLY A 117 -10.81 -7.53 9.54
N GLU A 118 -9.89 -8.34 9.04
CA GLU A 118 -9.46 -9.61 9.65
C GLU A 118 -8.31 -9.42 10.64
N GLU A 119 -8.44 -8.48 11.57
CA GLU A 119 -7.37 -8.02 12.46
C GLU A 119 -6.69 -9.14 13.26
N GLN A 120 -7.46 -10.12 13.76
CA GLN A 120 -6.91 -11.23 14.52
C GLN A 120 -6.05 -12.17 13.66
N ALA A 121 -6.52 -12.48 12.45
CA ALA A 121 -5.79 -13.30 11.50
C ALA A 121 -4.53 -12.59 11.00
N ILE A 122 -4.62 -11.29 10.73
CA ILE A 122 -3.49 -10.44 10.35
C ILE A 122 -2.44 -10.42 11.45
N ALA A 123 -2.85 -10.18 12.70
CA ALA A 123 -1.94 -10.18 13.84
C ALA A 123 -1.22 -11.53 13.99
N ARG A 124 -1.97 -12.64 13.90
CA ARG A 124 -1.41 -13.98 14.01
C ARG A 124 -0.41 -14.31 12.90
N LEU A 125 -0.72 -13.99 11.64
CA LEU A 125 0.23 -14.18 10.54
C LEU A 125 1.47 -13.30 10.68
N SER A 126 1.32 -12.10 11.20
CA SER A 126 2.43 -11.16 11.42
C SER A 126 3.45 -11.64 12.45
N GLU A 127 3.12 -12.64 13.28
CA GLU A 127 4.07 -13.28 14.19
C GLU A 127 5.09 -14.19 13.45
N PHE A 128 4.70 -14.72 12.29
CA PHE A 128 5.50 -15.70 11.54
C PHE A 128 6.09 -15.13 10.25
N VAL A 129 5.41 -14.16 9.64
CA VAL A 129 5.79 -13.58 8.36
C VAL A 129 5.57 -12.08 8.37
N ARG A 130 6.44 -11.37 7.67
CA ARG A 130 6.35 -9.91 7.57
C ARG A 130 5.11 -9.50 6.77
N CYS A 131 4.32 -8.61 7.36
CA CYS A 131 3.25 -7.92 6.64
C CYS A 131 3.86 -6.87 5.70
N GLU A 132 3.61 -7.00 4.41
CA GLU A 132 4.15 -6.14 3.35
C GLU A 132 3.18 -4.99 2.97
N THR A 133 2.07 -4.87 3.66
CA THR A 133 0.97 -3.92 3.34
C THR A 133 1.44 -2.46 3.24
N ALA A 134 2.44 -2.08 4.05
CA ALA A 134 3.01 -0.74 4.03
C ALA A 134 3.90 -0.44 2.80
N ARG A 135 4.16 -1.44 1.95
CA ARG A 135 4.96 -1.25 0.72
C ARG A 135 4.18 -0.37 -0.26
N PRO A 136 4.74 0.78 -0.70
CA PRO A 136 4.05 1.69 -1.59
C PRO A 136 3.59 1.03 -2.89
N HIS A 137 2.34 1.30 -3.27
CA HIS A 137 1.73 0.79 -4.51
C HIS A 137 1.66 -0.74 -4.65
N LEU A 138 1.82 -1.49 -3.56
CA LEU A 138 1.84 -2.95 -3.62
C LEU A 138 0.53 -3.51 -4.18
N GLU A 139 -0.63 -3.08 -3.67
CA GLU A 139 -1.94 -3.55 -4.16
C GLU A 139 -2.13 -3.29 -5.66
N ALA A 140 -1.77 -2.10 -6.13
CA ALA A 140 -1.86 -1.75 -7.54
C ALA A 140 -0.96 -2.63 -8.40
N ARG A 141 0.28 -2.89 -7.97
CA ARG A 141 1.21 -3.77 -8.67
C ARG A 141 0.74 -5.22 -8.70
N LEU A 142 0.22 -5.73 -7.59
CA LEU A 142 -0.33 -7.09 -7.53
C LEU A 142 -1.59 -7.23 -8.38
N ALA A 143 -2.45 -6.21 -8.43
CA ALA A 143 -3.62 -6.19 -9.30
C ALA A 143 -3.24 -6.16 -10.79
N GLU A 144 -2.18 -5.45 -11.17
CA GLU A 144 -1.73 -5.32 -12.55
C GLU A 144 -0.89 -6.51 -13.03
N HIS A 145 0.01 -7.01 -12.20
CA HIS A 145 1.04 -7.97 -12.59
C HIS A 145 0.93 -9.33 -11.89
N GLY A 146 0.18 -9.42 -10.80
CA GLY A 146 -0.01 -10.66 -10.05
C GLY A 146 -0.80 -11.69 -10.87
N ARG A 147 -0.39 -12.95 -10.78
CA ARG A 147 -1.14 -14.07 -11.37
C ARG A 147 -2.05 -14.65 -10.29
N PRO A 148 -3.38 -14.47 -10.39
CA PRO A 148 -4.29 -15.03 -9.39
C PRO A 148 -4.25 -16.55 -9.45
N VAL A 149 -4.12 -17.17 -8.28
CA VAL A 149 -4.27 -18.61 -8.09
C VAL A 149 -5.66 -18.89 -7.53
N TRP A 150 -6.04 -18.15 -6.49
CA TRP A 150 -7.40 -18.09 -5.96
C TRP A 150 -7.74 -16.66 -5.58
N ASP A 151 -8.81 -16.13 -6.17
CA ASP A 151 -9.25 -14.75 -5.90
C ASP A 151 -10.05 -14.63 -4.60
N GLN A 152 -10.64 -15.72 -4.14
CA GLN A 152 -11.45 -15.83 -2.93
C GLN A 152 -11.24 -17.18 -2.27
N ASP A 153 -11.52 -17.27 -0.98
CA ASP A 153 -11.46 -18.53 -0.20
C ASP A 153 -10.14 -19.30 -0.34
N ALA A 154 -9.04 -18.60 -0.63
CA ALA A 154 -7.75 -19.21 -0.93
C ALA A 154 -7.27 -20.19 0.14
N LEU A 155 -7.49 -19.88 1.43
CA LEU A 155 -7.08 -20.75 2.54
C LEU A 155 -7.85 -22.06 2.57
N THR A 156 -9.14 -22.02 2.31
CA THR A 156 -10.00 -23.21 2.25
C THR A 156 -9.66 -24.04 1.01
N ALA A 157 -9.50 -23.40 -0.14
CA ALA A 157 -9.09 -24.06 -1.36
C ALA A 157 -7.73 -24.74 -1.20
N LEU A 158 -6.74 -24.04 -0.67
CA LEU A 158 -5.39 -24.55 -0.44
C LEU A 158 -5.40 -25.83 0.42
N LEU A 159 -6.14 -25.84 1.52
CA LEU A 159 -6.24 -26.98 2.42
C LEU A 159 -7.01 -28.17 1.83
N SER A 160 -7.84 -27.95 0.82
CA SER A 160 -8.47 -29.04 0.07
C SER A 160 -7.48 -29.83 -0.79
N TYR A 161 -6.43 -29.17 -1.26
CA TYR A 161 -5.33 -29.81 -2.02
C TYR A 161 -4.24 -30.39 -1.13
N PHE A 162 -4.08 -29.84 0.08
CA PHE A 162 -3.08 -30.29 1.06
C PHE A 162 -3.77 -30.72 2.36
N PRO A 163 -4.54 -31.82 2.33
CA PRO A 163 -5.19 -32.35 3.54
C PRO A 163 -4.11 -32.75 4.58
N VAL A 164 -4.52 -32.77 5.86
CA VAL A 164 -3.64 -33.18 6.98
C VAL A 164 -3.37 -34.67 6.92
#